data_3cbc665409803e14eec7655089d1a802
#
_entry.id   3cbc665409803e14eec7655089d1a802
#
_cell.length_a   1.000
_cell.length_b   1.000
_cell.length_c   1.000
_cell.angle_alpha   90.00
_cell.angle_beta   90.00
_cell.angle_gamma   90.00
#
_symmetry.space_group_name_H-M   'P 1'
#
loop_
_entity.id
_entity.type
_entity.pdbx_description
1 polymer ?
#
loop_
_entity_poly.entity_id
_entity_poly.type
_entity_poly.pdbx_seq_one_letter_code
_entity_poly.pdbx_strand_id
1 'polypeptide(L)'
;MTTALQITGLTKRYGDFLLDHVSFGVPTGSIVGLIGENGAGKSTTIRGVLGMIHKEAGRIALLGQDTETMDPSLKEKVGVVLGDCNFSEELTPLRLSKVLRDVYSGWDQAYFETLLTQLHVPQNKKIKGLSRGTKMKLSIAAAMAHHPQLLILDEATSGLNPVVWDDILDLFLDFVQDERNSILVSSHITSDLEKVADYIVFLHEGRVVF
;
A
#
# COMPACT_ATOMS: atom_id res chain seq x y z
N MET A 1 11.04 -14.38 -13.77
CA MET A 1 11.02 -13.18 -12.94
C MET A 1 10.43 -13.55 -11.61
N THR A 2 11.02 -13.10 -10.53
CA THR A 2 10.43 -13.25 -9.17
C THR A 2 9.28 -12.27 -9.01
N THR A 3 8.26 -12.63 -8.24
CA THR A 3 7.10 -11.75 -7.97
C THR A 3 7.04 -11.40 -6.48
N ALA A 4 6.85 -10.13 -6.17
CA ALA A 4 6.62 -9.65 -4.81
C ALA A 4 5.21 -10.00 -4.32
N LEU A 5 4.23 -10.01 -5.24
CA LEU A 5 2.86 -10.46 -5.00
C LEU A 5 2.38 -11.28 -6.19
N GLN A 6 1.75 -12.44 -5.92
CA GLN A 6 1.04 -13.23 -6.92
C GLN A 6 -0.35 -13.55 -6.42
N ILE A 7 -1.36 -13.19 -7.20
CA ILE A 7 -2.77 -13.53 -6.96
C ILE A 7 -3.20 -14.49 -8.07
N THR A 8 -3.88 -15.57 -7.70
CA THR A 8 -4.39 -16.56 -8.66
C THR A 8 -5.80 -16.97 -8.29
N GLY A 9 -6.78 -16.60 -9.13
CA GLY A 9 -8.18 -17.00 -8.99
C GLY A 9 -8.87 -16.49 -7.72
N LEU A 10 -8.46 -15.33 -7.18
CA LEU A 10 -9.07 -14.78 -5.96
C LEU A 10 -10.56 -14.52 -6.17
N THR A 11 -11.37 -15.19 -5.35
CA THR A 11 -12.84 -15.10 -5.40
C THR A 11 -13.39 -14.75 -4.03
N LYS A 12 -14.32 -13.77 -4.01
CA LYS A 12 -15.04 -13.34 -2.82
C LYS A 12 -16.38 -12.74 -3.16
N ARG A 13 -17.43 -13.17 -2.46
CA ARG A 13 -18.80 -12.65 -2.62
C ARG A 13 -19.21 -11.79 -1.42
N TYR A 14 -19.89 -10.69 -1.70
CA TYR A 14 -20.57 -9.84 -0.74
C TYR A 14 -21.95 -9.45 -1.30
N GLY A 15 -23.03 -10.10 -0.85
CA GLY A 15 -24.35 -9.86 -1.41
C GLY A 15 -24.36 -10.07 -2.93
N ASP A 16 -24.68 -9.02 -3.66
CA ASP A 16 -24.72 -9.03 -5.13
C ASP A 16 -23.36 -8.79 -5.79
N PHE A 17 -22.36 -8.33 -5.03
CA PHE A 17 -21.01 -8.12 -5.56
C PHE A 17 -20.20 -9.43 -5.54
N LEU A 18 -19.53 -9.73 -6.65
CA LEU A 18 -18.61 -10.86 -6.79
C LEU A 18 -17.23 -10.39 -7.28
N LEU A 19 -16.22 -10.57 -6.46
CA LEU A 19 -14.84 -10.59 -6.92
C LEU A 19 -14.59 -11.96 -7.56
N ASP A 20 -14.41 -11.98 -8.89
CA ASP A 20 -14.51 -13.20 -9.69
C ASP A 20 -13.18 -13.59 -10.31
N HIS A 21 -12.53 -14.59 -9.74
CA HIS A 21 -11.28 -15.21 -10.23
C HIS A 21 -10.17 -14.21 -10.56
N VAL A 22 -10.04 -13.15 -9.76
CA VAL A 22 -9.02 -12.11 -9.95
C VAL A 22 -7.62 -12.73 -9.90
N SER A 23 -6.84 -12.49 -10.96
CA SER A 23 -5.49 -13.02 -11.11
C SER A 23 -4.57 -11.95 -11.68
N PHE A 24 -3.49 -11.61 -10.98
CA PHE A 24 -2.41 -10.75 -11.45
C PHE A 24 -1.19 -10.89 -10.55
N GLY A 25 -0.06 -10.33 -10.97
CA GLY A 25 1.17 -10.30 -10.18
C GLY A 25 1.78 -8.91 -10.10
N VAL A 26 2.59 -8.69 -9.07
CA VAL A 26 3.49 -7.55 -8.93
C VAL A 26 4.91 -8.09 -9.09
N PRO A 27 5.58 -7.85 -10.24
CA PRO A 27 6.97 -8.24 -10.41
C PRO A 27 7.85 -7.55 -9.38
N THR A 28 8.90 -8.25 -8.91
CA THR A 28 9.89 -7.63 -8.01
C THR A 28 10.58 -6.48 -8.73
N GLY A 29 10.79 -5.37 -8.06
CA GLY A 29 11.42 -4.17 -8.61
C GLY A 29 10.47 -3.26 -9.40
N SER A 30 9.15 -3.46 -9.33
CA SER A 30 8.21 -2.68 -10.13
C SER A 30 7.11 -1.98 -9.32
N ILE A 31 6.53 -0.96 -9.95
CA ILE A 31 5.31 -0.29 -9.51
C ILE A 31 4.14 -0.81 -10.33
N VAL A 32 3.15 -1.39 -9.69
CA VAL A 32 1.92 -1.87 -10.32
C VAL A 32 0.74 -1.03 -9.86
N GLY A 33 0.04 -0.44 -10.82
CA GLY A 33 -1.22 0.29 -10.60
C GLY A 33 -2.42 -0.65 -10.69
N LEU A 34 -3.24 -0.73 -9.65
CA LEU A 34 -4.54 -1.38 -9.67
C LEU A 34 -5.64 -0.34 -9.89
N ILE A 35 -6.12 -0.22 -11.11
CA ILE A 35 -7.08 0.81 -11.52
C ILE A 35 -8.47 0.23 -11.67
N GLY A 36 -9.48 1.03 -11.38
CA GLY A 36 -10.88 0.68 -11.57
C GLY A 36 -11.80 1.68 -10.89
N GLU A 37 -13.05 1.67 -11.28
CA GLU A 37 -14.08 2.53 -10.70
C GLU A 37 -14.32 2.23 -9.20
N ASN A 38 -15.05 3.13 -8.54
CA ASN A 38 -15.51 2.87 -7.18
C ASN A 38 -16.45 1.67 -7.19
N GLY A 39 -16.22 0.71 -6.30
CA GLY A 39 -16.97 -0.55 -6.28
C GLY A 39 -16.43 -1.65 -7.18
N ALA A 40 -15.42 -1.40 -8.02
CA ALA A 40 -14.82 -2.43 -8.91
C ALA A 40 -14.17 -3.60 -8.17
N GLY A 41 -13.86 -3.47 -6.86
CA GLY A 41 -13.29 -4.53 -6.04
C GLY A 41 -11.82 -4.32 -5.64
N LYS A 42 -11.20 -3.17 -5.93
CA LYS A 42 -9.79 -2.86 -5.59
C LYS A 42 -9.49 -3.08 -4.11
N SER A 43 -10.20 -2.39 -3.22
CA SER A 43 -10.03 -2.54 -1.77
C SER A 43 -10.35 -3.96 -1.28
N THR A 44 -11.31 -4.63 -1.89
CA THR A 44 -11.62 -6.04 -1.59
C THR A 44 -10.44 -6.94 -1.94
N THR A 45 -9.82 -6.73 -3.10
CA THR A 45 -8.63 -7.46 -3.55
C THR A 45 -7.48 -7.23 -2.56
N ILE A 46 -7.18 -5.97 -2.22
CA ILE A 46 -6.11 -5.62 -1.26
C ILE A 46 -6.38 -6.23 0.12
N ARG A 47 -7.61 -6.14 0.63
CA ARG A 47 -7.96 -6.77 1.91
C ARG A 47 -7.83 -8.29 1.87
N GLY A 48 -8.12 -8.92 0.74
CA GLY A 48 -7.86 -10.34 0.50
C GLY A 48 -6.38 -10.67 0.57
N VAL A 49 -5.53 -9.87 -0.09
CA VAL A 49 -4.06 -10.00 -0.04
C VAL A 49 -3.53 -9.92 1.40
N LEU A 50 -4.05 -8.99 2.18
CA LEU A 50 -3.62 -8.75 3.56
C LEU A 50 -4.22 -9.75 4.57
N GLY A 51 -5.07 -10.68 4.11
CA GLY A 51 -5.75 -11.63 5.00
C GLY A 51 -6.78 -10.98 5.93
N MET A 52 -7.24 -9.76 5.62
CA MET A 52 -8.24 -9.04 6.41
C MET A 52 -9.67 -9.54 6.16
N ILE A 53 -9.85 -10.29 5.08
CA ILE A 53 -11.13 -10.93 4.73
C ILE A 53 -10.86 -12.39 4.36
N HIS A 54 -11.83 -13.25 4.64
CA HIS A 54 -11.77 -14.65 4.22
C HIS A 54 -12.15 -14.77 2.74
N LYS A 55 -11.21 -15.28 1.91
CA LYS A 55 -11.47 -15.60 0.50
C LYS A 55 -12.25 -16.91 0.37
N GLU A 56 -13.07 -17.03 -0.68
CA GLU A 56 -13.83 -18.25 -0.95
C GLU A 56 -13.03 -19.21 -1.85
N ALA A 57 -12.20 -18.67 -2.73
CA ALA A 57 -11.29 -19.44 -3.58
C ALA A 57 -10.06 -18.62 -3.97
N GLY A 58 -9.10 -19.30 -4.58
CA GLY A 58 -7.88 -18.70 -5.09
C GLY A 58 -6.69 -18.82 -4.13
N ARG A 59 -5.51 -18.44 -4.63
CA ARG A 59 -4.24 -18.46 -3.89
C ARG A 59 -3.59 -17.09 -3.95
N ILE A 60 -2.91 -16.72 -2.88
CA ILE A 60 -2.16 -15.47 -2.79
C ILE A 60 -0.78 -15.83 -2.23
N ALA A 61 0.26 -15.40 -2.93
CA ALA A 61 1.63 -15.51 -2.44
C ALA A 61 2.24 -14.11 -2.29
N LEU A 62 2.83 -13.84 -1.14
CA LEU A 62 3.58 -12.64 -0.81
C LEU A 62 5.06 -13.02 -0.69
N LEU A 63 5.93 -12.30 -1.40
CA LEU A 63 7.38 -12.52 -1.38
C LEU A 63 7.77 -14.00 -1.58
N GLY A 64 7.04 -14.68 -2.47
CA GLY A 64 7.25 -16.08 -2.80
C GLY A 64 6.65 -17.10 -1.85
N GLN A 65 5.95 -16.70 -0.78
CA GLN A 65 5.31 -17.62 0.16
C GLN A 65 3.77 -17.50 0.11
N ASP A 66 3.09 -18.63 0.17
CA ASP A 66 1.62 -18.68 0.26
C ASP A 66 1.15 -18.04 1.58
N THR A 67 0.20 -17.11 1.50
CA THR A 67 -0.28 -16.34 2.67
C THR A 67 -0.96 -17.19 3.74
N GLU A 68 -1.41 -18.41 3.43
CA GLU A 68 -2.04 -19.33 4.39
C GLU A 68 -0.99 -20.04 5.27
N THR A 69 0.22 -20.24 4.75
CA THR A 69 1.31 -20.96 5.43
C THR A 69 2.53 -20.08 5.70
N MET A 70 2.43 -18.80 5.36
CA MET A 70 3.53 -17.84 5.44
C MET A 70 4.01 -17.63 6.88
N ASP A 71 5.34 -17.54 7.03
CA ASP A 71 5.94 -17.09 8.28
C ASP A 71 5.43 -15.69 8.66
N PRO A 72 4.89 -15.50 9.88
CA PRO A 72 4.43 -14.19 10.35
C PRO A 72 5.48 -13.06 10.21
N SER A 73 6.77 -13.37 10.32
CA SER A 73 7.86 -12.38 10.15
C SER A 73 7.90 -11.75 8.75
N LEU A 74 7.37 -12.43 7.73
CA LEU A 74 7.26 -11.87 6.38
C LEU A 74 6.26 -10.71 6.29
N LYS A 75 5.29 -10.64 7.20
CA LYS A 75 4.36 -9.50 7.26
C LYS A 75 5.09 -8.19 7.58
N GLU A 76 6.19 -8.26 8.33
CA GLU A 76 7.04 -7.10 8.61
C GLU A 76 7.76 -6.58 7.35
N LYS A 77 7.84 -7.38 6.28
CA LYS A 77 8.40 -6.95 4.99
C LYS A 77 7.37 -6.31 4.07
N VAL A 78 6.15 -6.11 4.54
CA VAL A 78 5.06 -5.48 3.78
C VAL A 78 4.64 -4.20 4.48
N GLY A 79 4.85 -3.06 3.83
CA GLY A 79 4.31 -1.77 4.25
C GLY A 79 2.90 -1.58 3.73
N VAL A 80 1.98 -1.08 4.55
CA VAL A 80 0.56 -0.98 4.17
C VAL A 80 0.00 0.40 4.51
N VAL A 81 -0.67 1.01 3.55
CA VAL A 81 -1.46 2.25 3.72
C VAL A 81 -2.87 2.00 3.19
N LEU A 82 -3.86 2.05 4.07
CA LEU A 82 -5.26 1.81 3.72
C LEU A 82 -6.08 3.10 3.84
N GLY A 83 -6.35 3.74 2.70
CA GLY A 83 -7.21 4.92 2.63
C GLY A 83 -6.76 6.06 3.55
N ASP A 84 -7.60 6.41 4.51
CA ASP A 84 -7.30 7.50 5.45
C ASP A 84 -6.28 7.07 6.53
N CYS A 85 -5.67 8.07 7.18
CA CYS A 85 -4.74 7.85 8.28
C CYS A 85 -5.45 7.23 9.49
N ASN A 86 -5.10 5.98 9.80
CA ASN A 86 -5.72 5.20 10.88
C ASN A 86 -4.97 5.31 12.24
N PHE A 87 -4.09 6.28 12.39
CA PHE A 87 -3.37 6.52 13.64
C PHE A 87 -4.21 7.35 14.61
N SER A 88 -3.96 7.16 15.91
CA SER A 88 -4.61 7.95 16.95
C SER A 88 -4.36 9.44 16.75
N GLU A 89 -5.43 10.21 16.65
CA GLU A 89 -5.39 11.64 16.36
C GLU A 89 -4.76 12.48 17.46
N GLU A 90 -4.66 11.95 18.70
CA GLU A 90 -4.04 12.62 19.83
C GLU A 90 -2.52 12.50 19.87
N LEU A 91 -1.94 11.60 19.10
CA LEU A 91 -0.50 11.45 19.00
C LEU A 91 0.10 12.54 18.11
N THR A 92 1.40 12.78 18.29
CA THR A 92 2.25 13.46 17.32
C THR A 92 3.03 12.42 16.52
N PRO A 93 3.57 12.72 15.33
CA PRO A 93 4.41 11.79 14.57
C PRO A 93 5.56 11.18 15.39
N LEU A 94 6.25 11.99 16.22
CA LEU A 94 7.30 11.46 17.10
C LEU A 94 6.79 10.59 18.26
N ARG A 95 5.55 10.74 18.69
CA ARG A 95 4.96 9.82 19.67
C ARG A 95 4.46 8.54 18.98
N LEU A 96 3.93 8.66 17.78
CA LEU A 96 3.55 7.53 16.95
C LEU A 96 4.76 6.62 16.68
N SER A 97 5.93 7.19 16.33
CA SER A 97 7.14 6.41 16.06
C SER A 97 7.58 5.54 17.24
N LYS A 98 7.38 6.01 18.48
CA LYS A 98 7.68 5.20 19.67
C LYS A 98 6.79 3.95 19.77
N VAL A 99 5.50 4.09 19.40
CA VAL A 99 4.58 2.94 19.35
C VAL A 99 4.96 1.97 18.24
N LEU A 100 5.27 2.49 17.04
CA LEU A 100 5.61 1.65 15.89
C LEU A 100 6.94 0.91 16.08
N ARG A 101 7.90 1.50 16.77
CA ARG A 101 9.15 0.83 17.16
C ARG A 101 8.92 -0.40 18.05
N ASP A 102 7.88 -0.40 18.86
CA ASP A 102 7.55 -1.53 19.70
C ASP A 102 6.77 -2.62 18.92
N VAL A 103 6.25 -2.28 17.72
CA VAL A 103 5.51 -3.18 16.83
C VAL A 103 6.40 -3.81 15.77
N TYR A 104 7.29 -3.04 15.16
CA TYR A 104 8.15 -3.49 14.05
C TYR A 104 9.58 -3.71 14.53
N SER A 105 10.08 -4.93 14.39
CA SER A 105 11.46 -5.27 14.78
C SER A 105 12.52 -4.53 13.95
N GLY A 106 12.20 -4.26 12.67
CA GLY A 106 13.05 -3.52 11.73
C GLY A 106 12.83 -1.99 11.73
N TRP A 107 12.18 -1.40 12.76
CA TRP A 107 11.93 0.03 12.77
C TRP A 107 13.20 0.88 12.76
N ASP A 108 13.30 1.77 11.78
CA ASP A 108 14.40 2.74 11.64
C ASP A 108 13.91 4.16 11.97
N GLN A 109 14.22 4.61 13.18
CA GLN A 109 13.84 5.93 13.67
C GLN A 109 14.49 7.06 12.86
N ALA A 110 15.74 6.92 12.48
CA ALA A 110 16.46 7.95 11.72
C ALA A 110 15.88 8.10 10.31
N TYR A 111 15.58 6.98 9.68
CA TYR A 111 14.92 6.98 8.36
C TYR A 111 13.50 7.57 8.44
N PHE A 112 12.72 7.21 9.46
CA PHE A 112 11.40 7.82 9.68
C PHE A 112 11.48 9.35 9.80
N GLU A 113 12.39 9.88 10.61
CA GLU A 113 12.56 11.34 10.78
C GLU A 113 13.03 12.02 9.48
N THR A 114 13.87 11.35 8.70
CA THR A 114 14.28 11.80 7.37
C THR A 114 13.08 11.90 6.43
N LEU A 115 12.22 10.86 6.38
CA LEU A 115 11.00 10.86 5.59
C LEU A 115 10.02 11.97 6.01
N LEU A 116 9.84 12.19 7.33
CA LEU A 116 9.01 13.29 7.82
C LEU A 116 9.54 14.66 7.35
N THR A 117 10.84 14.83 7.33
CA THR A 117 11.49 16.07 6.88
C THR A 117 11.32 16.26 5.37
N GLN A 118 11.62 15.23 4.57
CA GLN A 118 11.49 15.23 3.12
C GLN A 118 10.05 15.50 2.69
N LEU A 119 9.08 14.88 3.34
CA LEU A 119 7.66 15.04 3.06
C LEU A 119 7.02 16.28 3.71
N HIS A 120 7.79 17.10 4.42
CA HIS A 120 7.31 18.29 5.13
C HIS A 120 6.20 17.99 6.15
N VAL A 121 6.31 16.88 6.89
CA VAL A 121 5.36 16.49 7.95
C VAL A 121 5.78 17.10 9.28
N PRO A 122 4.95 17.92 9.95
CA PRO A 122 5.27 18.53 11.24
C PRO A 122 5.40 17.47 12.33
N GLN A 123 6.61 17.27 12.86
CA GLN A 123 6.93 16.18 13.79
C GLN A 123 6.24 16.27 15.15
N ASN A 124 5.99 17.49 15.64
CA ASN A 124 5.48 17.76 17.00
C ASN A 124 4.01 18.21 17.04
N LYS A 125 3.36 18.34 15.87
CA LYS A 125 1.94 18.69 15.78
C LYS A 125 1.08 17.42 15.92
N LYS A 126 -0.02 17.51 16.69
CA LYS A 126 -0.98 16.40 16.81
C LYS A 126 -1.57 16.04 15.44
N ILE A 127 -1.76 14.75 15.20
CA ILE A 127 -2.27 14.19 13.93
C ILE A 127 -3.64 14.80 13.57
N LYS A 128 -4.51 15.05 14.52
CA LYS A 128 -5.81 15.71 14.29
C LYS A 128 -5.69 17.10 13.65
N GLY A 129 -4.57 17.79 13.87
CA GLY A 129 -4.32 19.10 13.30
C GLY A 129 -3.61 19.09 11.94
N LEU A 130 -3.29 17.91 11.38
CA LEU A 130 -2.69 17.75 10.07
C LEU A 130 -3.76 17.78 8.98
N SER A 131 -3.42 18.30 7.79
CA SER A 131 -4.28 18.18 6.62
C SER A 131 -4.36 16.72 6.16
N ARG A 132 -5.36 16.37 5.35
CA ARG A 132 -5.51 15.03 4.78
C ARG A 132 -4.26 14.58 4.03
N GLY A 133 -3.70 15.45 3.18
CA GLY A 133 -2.45 15.17 2.46
C GLY A 133 -1.26 14.94 3.39
N THR A 134 -1.13 15.74 4.46
CA THR A 134 -0.07 15.56 5.45
C THR A 134 -0.25 14.26 6.26
N LYS A 135 -1.50 13.89 6.57
CA LYS A 135 -1.82 12.59 7.20
C LYS A 135 -1.44 11.42 6.29
N MET A 136 -1.68 11.53 4.99
CA MET A 136 -1.27 10.52 4.00
C MET A 136 0.25 10.40 3.94
N LYS A 137 0.99 11.51 3.83
CA LYS A 137 2.46 11.53 3.88
C LYS A 137 3.00 10.86 5.15
N LEU A 138 2.39 11.13 6.31
CA LEU A 138 2.73 10.46 7.57
C LEU A 138 2.50 8.94 7.49
N SER A 139 1.38 8.50 6.92
CA SER A 139 1.05 7.08 6.78
C SER A 139 2.06 6.35 5.89
N ILE A 140 2.47 6.98 4.79
CA ILE A 140 3.49 6.45 3.88
C ILE A 140 4.85 6.38 4.58
N ALA A 141 5.27 7.47 5.25
CA ALA A 141 6.53 7.48 6.02
C ALA A 141 6.57 6.37 7.08
N ALA A 142 5.46 6.16 7.79
CA ALA A 142 5.35 5.10 8.79
C ALA A 142 5.40 3.70 8.16
N ALA A 143 4.76 3.51 7.00
CA ALA A 143 4.77 2.24 6.27
C ALA A 143 6.15 1.90 5.66
N MET A 144 7.00 2.89 5.42
CA MET A 144 8.34 2.70 4.84
C MET A 144 9.44 2.56 5.89
N ALA A 145 9.23 3.08 7.11
CA ALA A 145 10.27 3.20 8.13
C ALA A 145 10.77 1.87 8.72
N HIS A 146 10.15 0.75 8.42
CA HIS A 146 10.61 -0.60 8.78
C HIS A 146 11.25 -1.35 7.61
N HIS A 147 11.58 -0.64 6.52
CA HIS A 147 12.23 -1.16 5.30
C HIS A 147 11.48 -2.34 4.67
N PRO A 148 10.21 -2.17 4.29
CA PRO A 148 9.46 -3.21 3.61
C PRO A 148 10.05 -3.51 2.23
N GLN A 149 9.79 -4.71 1.70
CA GLN A 149 10.10 -5.10 0.32
C GLN A 149 8.89 -4.93 -0.61
N LEU A 150 7.69 -4.89 -0.05
CA LEU A 150 6.46 -4.62 -0.79
C LEU A 150 5.66 -3.53 -0.07
N LEU A 151 5.33 -2.46 -0.78
CA LEU A 151 4.45 -1.41 -0.30
C LEU A 151 3.08 -1.56 -0.96
N ILE A 152 2.02 -1.67 -0.18
CA ILE A 152 0.64 -1.77 -0.66
C ILE A 152 -0.14 -0.53 -0.22
N LEU A 153 -0.67 0.21 -1.20
CA LEU A 153 -1.43 1.43 -0.95
C LEU A 153 -2.83 1.32 -1.56
N ASP A 154 -3.84 1.45 -0.71
CA ASP A 154 -5.24 1.46 -1.14
C ASP A 154 -5.77 2.88 -1.15
N GLU A 155 -6.14 3.39 -2.36
CA GLU A 155 -6.71 4.74 -2.58
C GLU A 155 -5.86 5.89 -2.01
N ALA A 156 -4.53 5.72 -1.98
CA ALA A 156 -3.61 6.71 -1.41
C ALA A 156 -3.59 8.05 -2.16
N THR A 157 -4.12 8.09 -3.39
CA THR A 157 -4.19 9.30 -4.22
C THR A 157 -5.46 10.10 -3.99
N SER A 158 -6.50 9.47 -3.46
CA SER A 158 -7.86 10.02 -3.41
C SER A 158 -7.94 11.33 -2.64
N GLY A 159 -8.34 12.40 -3.35
CA GLY A 159 -8.56 13.73 -2.76
C GLY A 159 -7.28 14.44 -2.31
N LEU A 160 -6.12 14.03 -2.80
CA LEU A 160 -4.87 14.75 -2.60
C LEU A 160 -4.74 15.91 -3.61
N ASN A 161 -4.07 16.97 -3.17
CA ASN A 161 -3.62 18.03 -4.08
C ASN A 161 -2.51 17.46 -4.99
N PRO A 162 -2.44 17.83 -6.29
CA PRO A 162 -1.40 17.36 -7.21
C PRO A 162 0.04 17.53 -6.68
N VAL A 163 0.35 18.64 -6.01
CA VAL A 163 1.69 18.87 -5.44
C VAL A 163 2.03 17.84 -4.35
N VAL A 164 1.05 17.48 -3.51
CA VAL A 164 1.24 16.45 -2.49
C VAL A 164 1.48 15.09 -3.13
N TRP A 165 0.79 14.84 -4.23
CA TRP A 165 0.94 13.59 -4.98
C TRP A 165 2.30 13.50 -5.67
N ASP A 166 2.78 14.58 -6.28
CA ASP A 166 4.11 14.61 -6.90
C ASP A 166 5.22 14.30 -5.87
N ASP A 167 5.17 14.87 -4.65
CA ASP A 167 6.10 14.53 -3.58
C ASP A 167 6.09 13.02 -3.22
N ILE A 168 4.90 12.38 -3.28
CA ILE A 168 4.76 10.95 -3.00
C ILE A 168 5.29 10.11 -4.17
N LEU A 169 5.09 10.55 -5.41
CA LEU A 169 5.61 9.85 -6.59
C LEU A 169 7.14 9.82 -6.60
N ASP A 170 7.79 10.93 -6.27
CA ASP A 170 9.26 10.97 -6.16
C ASP A 170 9.75 9.95 -5.13
N LEU A 171 9.06 9.86 -3.98
CA LEU A 171 9.39 8.87 -2.96
C LEU A 171 9.20 7.42 -3.45
N PHE A 172 8.20 7.16 -4.28
CA PHE A 172 7.97 5.82 -4.85
C PHE A 172 9.06 5.45 -5.85
N LEU A 173 9.48 6.40 -6.69
CA LEU A 173 10.60 6.19 -7.62
C LEU A 173 11.91 5.91 -6.87
N ASP A 174 12.18 6.65 -5.78
CA ASP A 174 13.34 6.39 -4.92
C ASP A 174 13.26 5.01 -4.26
N PHE A 175 12.07 4.61 -3.80
CA PHE A 175 11.88 3.32 -3.14
C PHE A 175 12.17 2.12 -4.04
N VAL A 176 11.77 2.17 -5.31
CA VAL A 176 12.00 1.09 -6.28
C VAL A 176 13.38 1.14 -6.94
N GLN A 177 14.24 2.13 -6.63
CA GLN A 177 15.66 2.10 -7.03
C GLN A 177 16.37 0.85 -6.47
N ASP A 178 15.97 0.37 -5.29
CA ASP A 178 16.34 -0.98 -4.87
C ASP A 178 15.43 -1.97 -5.59
N GLU A 179 16.00 -2.70 -6.55
CA GLU A 179 15.28 -3.69 -7.39
C GLU A 179 14.59 -4.81 -6.58
N ARG A 180 14.80 -4.88 -5.27
CA ARG A 180 14.09 -5.81 -4.38
C ARG A 180 12.76 -5.26 -3.90
N ASN A 181 12.55 -3.96 -4.01
CA ASN A 181 11.37 -3.26 -3.52
C ASN A 181 10.33 -3.12 -4.61
N SER A 182 9.07 -3.29 -4.25
CA SER A 182 7.95 -3.23 -5.20
C SER A 182 6.77 -2.48 -4.60
N ILE A 183 5.93 -1.92 -5.43
CA ILE A 183 4.73 -1.17 -5.01
C ILE A 183 3.49 -1.72 -5.71
N LEU A 184 2.43 -1.94 -4.95
CA LEU A 184 1.07 -2.07 -5.45
C LEU A 184 0.26 -0.86 -4.98
N VAL A 185 -0.20 -0.04 -5.89
CA VAL A 185 -1.01 1.14 -5.56
C VAL A 185 -2.36 1.10 -6.27
N SER A 186 -3.47 1.22 -5.53
CA SER A 186 -4.79 1.33 -6.12
C SER A 186 -5.23 2.78 -6.30
N SER A 187 -5.89 3.06 -7.43
CA SER A 187 -6.50 4.35 -7.72
C SER A 187 -7.75 4.18 -8.58
N HIS A 188 -8.66 5.14 -8.51
CA HIS A 188 -9.74 5.30 -9.49
C HIS A 188 -9.41 6.37 -10.54
N ILE A 189 -8.25 7.03 -10.45
CA ILE A 189 -7.77 8.06 -11.36
C ILE A 189 -6.56 7.50 -12.13
N THR A 190 -6.75 7.23 -13.41
CA THR A 190 -5.71 6.62 -14.27
C THR A 190 -4.48 7.52 -14.40
N SER A 191 -4.70 8.83 -14.61
CA SER A 191 -3.62 9.81 -14.81
C SER A 191 -2.65 9.92 -13.62
N ASP A 192 -3.08 9.52 -12.43
CA ASP A 192 -2.21 9.54 -11.25
C ASP A 192 -1.07 8.53 -11.37
N LEU A 193 -1.32 7.38 -12.01
CA LEU A 193 -0.40 6.26 -12.07
C LEU A 193 0.34 6.15 -13.41
N GLU A 194 -0.14 6.78 -14.47
CA GLU A 194 0.48 6.76 -15.81
C GLU A 194 1.94 7.23 -15.80
N LYS A 195 2.31 8.08 -14.85
CA LYS A 195 3.65 8.66 -14.77
C LYS A 195 4.69 7.72 -14.16
N VAL A 196 4.27 6.76 -13.34
CA VAL A 196 5.20 5.98 -12.49
C VAL A 196 4.98 4.48 -12.53
N ALA A 197 3.80 3.99 -12.92
CA ALA A 197 3.51 2.57 -12.94
C ALA A 197 4.17 1.89 -14.15
N ASP A 198 4.93 0.83 -13.89
CA ASP A 198 5.49 -0.04 -14.93
C ASP A 198 4.41 -0.93 -15.55
N TYR A 199 3.40 -1.28 -14.75
CA TYR A 199 2.27 -2.13 -15.18
C TYR A 199 0.97 -1.58 -14.61
N ILE A 200 -0.09 -1.72 -15.38
CA ILE A 200 -1.47 -1.38 -14.97
C ILE A 200 -2.32 -2.66 -15.01
N VAL A 201 -3.04 -2.90 -13.94
CA VAL A 201 -4.08 -3.92 -13.84
C VAL A 201 -5.43 -3.21 -13.79
N PHE A 202 -6.28 -3.46 -14.76
CA PHE A 202 -7.61 -2.86 -14.82
C PHE A 202 -8.66 -3.79 -14.22
N LEU A 203 -9.31 -3.35 -13.15
CA LEU A 203 -10.36 -4.08 -12.48
C LEU A 203 -11.72 -3.43 -12.78
N HIS A 204 -12.66 -4.23 -13.30
CA HIS A 204 -14.01 -3.80 -13.62
C HIS A 204 -15.01 -4.86 -13.16
N GLU A 205 -16.02 -4.46 -12.40
CA GLU A 205 -17.08 -5.34 -11.87
C GLU A 205 -16.55 -6.65 -11.28
N GLY A 206 -15.49 -6.55 -10.47
CA GLY A 206 -14.88 -7.70 -9.79
C GLY A 206 -13.99 -8.59 -10.65
N ARG A 207 -13.65 -8.21 -11.89
CA ARG A 207 -12.82 -8.97 -12.82
C ARG A 207 -11.64 -8.15 -13.32
N VAL A 208 -10.51 -8.81 -13.55
CA VAL A 208 -9.39 -8.21 -14.29
C VAL A 208 -9.74 -8.23 -15.78
N VAL A 209 -9.63 -7.08 -16.43
CA VAL A 209 -9.98 -6.91 -17.85
C VAL A 209 -8.73 -6.96 -18.72
N PHE A 210 -7.61 -6.38 -18.26
CA PHE A 210 -6.26 -6.45 -18.84
C PHE A 210 -5.23 -5.88 -17.87
#